data_2c5d4dfdaef9f3c4eceefbe255a8ab85
#
_entry.id   2c5d4dfdaef9f3c4eceefbe255a8ab85
#
_cell.length_a   1.000
_cell.length_b   1.000
_cell.length_c   1.000
_cell.angle_alpha   90.00
_cell.angle_beta   90.00
_cell.angle_gamma   90.00
#
_symmetry.space_group_name_H-M   'P 1'
#
loop_
_entity.id
_entity.type
_entity.pdbx_description
1 polymer ?
#
loop_
_entity_poly.entity_id
_entity_poly.type
_entity_poly.pdbx_seq_one_letter_code
_entity_poly.pdbx_strand_id
1 'polypeptide(L)'
;LVGFSYTTYYVLNHLPIIDFRAYAVGKNIKEGMKYPEDGSVPPVHDFMLEDTQNDLAPEILAMDKVMLVIVYNASKSYDKGFVGIKKIADKAVQKGYNVYGVSASFEDDLILIQNNYDLPFNFLFCDETTLKTMIRANPGVMTLSKGTVTGKWNWNDIDEINL
;
A
#
# COMPACT_ATOMS: atom_id res chain seq x y z
N LEU A 1 -24.21 -1.61 -23.39
CA LEU A 1 -22.81 -1.79 -23.82
C LEU A 1 -21.92 -0.66 -23.32
N VAL A 2 -22.36 0.60 -23.42
CA VAL A 2 -21.57 1.77 -22.91
C VAL A 2 -21.36 1.69 -21.40
N GLY A 3 -22.39 1.34 -20.63
CA GLY A 3 -22.30 1.18 -19.18
C GLY A 3 -21.35 0.05 -18.76
N PHE A 4 -21.34 -1.06 -19.50
CA PHE A 4 -20.42 -2.17 -19.26
C PHE A 4 -18.95 -1.77 -19.52
N SER A 5 -18.68 -1.07 -20.62
CA SER A 5 -17.33 -0.58 -20.96
C SER A 5 -16.81 0.42 -19.93
N TYR A 6 -17.68 1.33 -19.45
CA TYR A 6 -17.32 2.29 -18.38
C TYR A 6 -16.99 1.57 -17.06
N THR A 7 -17.81 0.60 -16.65
CA THR A 7 -17.59 -0.18 -15.43
C THR A 7 -16.27 -0.95 -15.49
N THR A 8 -15.95 -1.57 -16.63
CA THR A 8 -14.70 -2.30 -16.84
C THR A 8 -13.50 -1.34 -16.79
N TYR A 9 -13.58 -0.19 -17.45
CA TYR A 9 -12.55 0.85 -17.38
C TYR A 9 -12.32 1.32 -15.94
N TYR A 10 -13.37 1.61 -15.19
CA TYR A 10 -13.28 2.07 -13.81
C TYR A 10 -12.58 1.04 -12.91
N VAL A 11 -13.00 -0.23 -12.96
CA VAL A 11 -12.43 -1.31 -12.15
C VAL A 11 -10.93 -1.53 -12.43
N LEU A 12 -10.49 -1.32 -13.67
CA LEU A 12 -9.09 -1.48 -14.05
C LEU A 12 -8.19 -0.31 -13.63
N ASN A 13 -8.75 0.90 -13.49
CA ASN A 13 -7.97 2.12 -13.29
C ASN A 13 -8.17 2.79 -11.94
N HIS A 14 -9.16 2.35 -11.16
CA HIS A 14 -9.50 2.93 -9.86
C HIS A 14 -9.71 1.84 -8.82
N LEU A 15 -9.67 2.21 -7.55
CA LEU A 15 -10.04 1.33 -6.45
C LEU A 15 -11.58 1.19 -6.36
N PRO A 16 -12.10 0.08 -5.80
CA PRO A 16 -13.53 -0.06 -5.58
C PRO A 16 -14.05 1.05 -4.64
N ILE A 17 -15.24 1.56 -4.94
CA ILE A 17 -15.90 2.59 -4.13
C ILE A 17 -16.25 2.06 -2.74
N ILE A 18 -16.67 0.78 -2.67
CA ILE A 18 -16.97 0.09 -1.41
C ILE A 18 -15.94 -1.03 -1.22
N ASP A 19 -15.26 -1.03 -0.09
CA ASP A 19 -14.27 -2.04 0.28
C ASP A 19 -14.65 -2.67 1.62
N PHE A 20 -14.93 -3.97 1.61
CA PHE A 20 -15.27 -4.76 2.80
C PHE A 20 -14.09 -5.58 3.34
N ARG A 21 -12.90 -5.45 2.74
CA ARG A 21 -11.72 -6.22 3.11
C ARG A 21 -11.15 -5.78 4.46
N ALA A 22 -10.32 -6.62 5.04
CA ALA A 22 -9.66 -6.36 6.33
C ALA A 22 -8.81 -5.07 6.36
N TYR A 23 -8.35 -4.63 5.19
CA TYR A 23 -7.55 -3.40 5.03
C TYR A 23 -8.36 -2.21 4.48
N ALA A 24 -9.66 -2.22 4.64
CA ALA A 24 -10.49 -1.10 4.22
C ALA A 24 -10.20 0.17 5.03
N VAL A 25 -10.44 1.33 4.42
CA VAL A 25 -10.34 2.63 5.12
C VAL A 25 -11.21 2.63 6.37
N GLY A 26 -10.67 3.07 7.48
CA GLY A 26 -11.30 3.08 8.80
C GLY A 26 -11.03 1.84 9.65
N LYS A 27 -10.51 0.75 9.08
CA LYS A 27 -10.16 -0.46 9.84
C LYS A 27 -8.77 -0.35 10.44
N ASN A 28 -8.62 -0.92 11.64
CA ASN A 28 -7.34 -0.99 12.33
C ASN A 28 -6.70 -2.35 12.10
N ILE A 29 -5.47 -2.35 11.55
CA ILE A 29 -4.74 -3.56 11.20
C ILE A 29 -4.40 -4.38 12.45
N LYS A 30 -3.97 -3.75 13.54
CA LYS A 30 -3.67 -4.43 14.82
C LYS A 30 -4.89 -5.15 15.39
N GLU A 31 -6.06 -4.52 15.34
CA GLU A 31 -7.31 -5.15 15.78
C GLU A 31 -7.67 -6.34 14.88
N GLY A 32 -7.45 -6.21 13.57
CA GLY A 32 -7.64 -7.29 12.60
C GLY A 32 -6.71 -8.48 12.79
N MET A 33 -5.57 -8.32 13.46
CA MET A 33 -4.62 -9.39 13.76
C MET A 33 -4.99 -10.21 15.00
N LYS A 34 -5.93 -9.74 15.82
CA LYS A 34 -6.38 -10.46 17.01
C LYS A 34 -7.19 -11.70 16.63
N TYR A 35 -6.91 -12.80 17.31
CA TYR A 35 -7.70 -14.02 17.13
C TYR A 35 -9.13 -13.81 17.65
N PRO A 36 -10.15 -14.12 16.82
CA PRO A 36 -11.54 -14.11 17.27
C PRO A 36 -11.79 -15.13 18.38
N GLU A 37 -12.77 -14.83 19.24
CA GLU A 37 -13.14 -15.73 20.36
C GLU A 37 -13.63 -17.11 19.90
N ASP A 38 -14.14 -17.21 18.69
CA ASP A 38 -14.60 -18.47 18.07
C ASP A 38 -13.44 -19.36 17.56
N GLY A 39 -12.19 -18.91 17.69
CA GLY A 39 -11.01 -19.65 17.24
C GLY A 39 -10.76 -19.63 15.74
N SER A 40 -11.49 -18.84 14.99
CA SER A 40 -11.27 -18.67 13.55
C SER A 40 -9.97 -17.89 13.25
N VAL A 41 -9.52 -17.95 11.98
CA VAL A 41 -8.34 -17.21 11.54
C VAL A 41 -8.63 -15.71 11.60
N PRO A 42 -7.69 -14.88 12.13
CA PRO A 42 -7.84 -13.44 12.14
C PRO A 42 -8.09 -12.88 10.73
N PRO A 43 -8.90 -11.81 10.58
CA PRO A 43 -9.10 -11.13 9.29
C PRO A 43 -7.79 -10.64 8.66
N VAL A 44 -6.84 -10.23 9.48
CA VAL A 44 -5.47 -9.89 9.10
C VAL A 44 -4.53 -10.98 9.63
N HIS A 45 -3.94 -11.74 8.73
CA HIS A 45 -2.91 -12.73 9.03
C HIS A 45 -1.75 -12.56 8.06
N ASP A 46 -0.59 -13.04 8.45
CA ASP A 46 0.64 -12.95 7.65
C ASP A 46 1.03 -11.51 7.25
N PHE A 47 0.61 -10.51 8.04
CA PHE A 47 1.03 -9.13 7.85
C PHE A 47 2.39 -8.89 8.49
N MET A 48 3.42 -8.90 7.66
CA MET A 48 4.80 -8.62 8.04
C MET A 48 5.39 -7.60 7.08
N LEU A 49 6.17 -6.68 7.59
CA LEU A 49 6.93 -5.68 6.82
C LEU A 49 8.40 -5.84 7.17
N GLU A 50 9.08 -6.67 6.39
CA GLU A 50 10.43 -7.11 6.74
C GLU A 50 11.50 -6.28 6.03
N ASP A 51 12.49 -5.85 6.81
CA ASP A 51 13.80 -5.51 6.26
C ASP A 51 14.71 -6.75 6.23
N THR A 52 16.00 -6.57 6.03
CA THR A 52 16.96 -7.68 5.95
C THR A 52 17.11 -8.46 7.28
N GLN A 53 16.62 -7.98 8.39
CA GLN A 53 16.88 -8.53 9.72
C GLN A 53 15.65 -8.67 10.62
N ASN A 54 14.64 -7.80 10.44
CA ASN A 54 13.53 -7.70 11.39
C ASN A 54 12.19 -7.46 10.70
N ASP A 55 11.11 -7.88 11.36
CA ASP A 55 9.76 -7.43 11.03
C ASP A 55 9.47 -6.07 11.69
N LEU A 56 9.32 -5.03 10.88
CA LEU A 56 9.06 -3.67 11.31
C LEU A 56 7.56 -3.35 11.45
N ALA A 57 6.68 -4.31 11.15
CA ALA A 57 5.24 -4.09 11.21
C ALA A 57 4.76 -3.57 12.58
N PRO A 58 5.20 -4.11 13.73
CA PRO A 58 4.78 -3.60 15.04
C PRO A 58 5.14 -2.12 15.25
N GLU A 59 6.33 -1.71 14.82
CA GLU A 59 6.81 -0.33 14.96
C GLU A 59 6.04 0.61 14.03
N ILE A 60 5.88 0.22 12.77
CA ILE A 60 5.18 1.00 11.76
C ILE A 60 3.71 1.18 12.13
N LEU A 61 3.06 0.14 12.64
CA LEU A 61 1.67 0.20 13.10
C LEU A 61 1.47 1.05 14.38
N ALA A 62 2.54 1.43 15.06
CA ALA A 62 2.48 2.33 16.22
C ALA A 62 2.62 3.81 15.83
N MET A 63 3.07 4.12 14.62
CA MET A 63 3.32 5.49 14.16
C MET A 63 2.04 6.23 13.79
N ASP A 64 2.02 7.56 14.02
CA ASP A 64 0.86 8.42 13.72
C ASP A 64 0.69 8.73 12.24
N LYS A 65 1.79 8.88 11.51
CA LYS A 65 1.79 9.30 10.10
C LYS A 65 2.66 8.35 9.29
N VAL A 66 2.02 7.43 8.59
CA VAL A 66 2.68 6.45 7.73
C VAL A 66 2.07 6.49 6.35
N MET A 67 2.91 6.45 5.33
CA MET A 67 2.53 6.22 3.94
C MET A 67 3.23 4.95 3.45
N LEU A 68 2.45 3.99 2.98
CA LEU A 68 2.92 2.79 2.31
C LEU A 68 2.71 2.93 0.80
N VAL A 69 3.78 2.79 0.04
CA VAL A 69 3.74 2.68 -1.42
C VAL A 69 3.84 1.19 -1.75
N ILE A 70 2.73 0.63 -2.23
CA ILE A 70 2.58 -0.81 -2.42
C ILE A 70 2.83 -1.16 -3.89
N VAL A 71 3.86 -1.95 -4.13
CA VAL A 71 4.23 -2.48 -5.44
C VAL A 71 4.23 -4.00 -5.34
N TYR A 72 3.05 -4.63 -5.45
CA TYR A 72 2.96 -6.07 -5.26
C TYR A 72 3.69 -6.87 -6.34
N ASN A 73 3.92 -6.29 -7.51
CA ASN A 73 4.72 -6.90 -8.57
C ASN A 73 5.42 -5.81 -9.40
N ALA A 74 6.74 -5.70 -9.27
CA ALA A 74 7.54 -4.66 -9.93
C ALA A 74 7.49 -4.77 -11.45
N SER A 75 7.59 -5.98 -12.01
CA SER A 75 7.60 -6.22 -13.46
C SER A 75 6.26 -5.93 -14.15
N LYS A 76 5.17 -5.88 -13.39
CA LYS A 76 3.81 -5.58 -13.85
C LYS A 76 3.30 -4.21 -13.38
N SER A 77 4.16 -3.41 -12.74
CA SER A 77 3.80 -2.08 -12.29
C SER A 77 3.70 -1.10 -13.45
N TYR A 78 2.87 -0.08 -13.29
CA TYR A 78 2.76 1.00 -14.27
C TYR A 78 3.84 2.04 -14.05
N ASP A 79 4.84 2.08 -14.95
CA ASP A 79 5.97 3.01 -14.87
C ASP A 79 5.53 4.48 -14.73
N LYS A 80 4.49 4.88 -15.44
CA LYS A 80 3.95 6.24 -15.36
C LYS A 80 3.46 6.62 -13.95
N GLY A 81 3.07 5.62 -13.16
CA GLY A 81 2.61 5.85 -11.79
C GLY A 81 3.71 6.34 -10.87
N PHE A 82 4.96 5.95 -11.09
CA PHE A 82 6.07 6.30 -10.20
C PHE A 82 6.43 7.79 -10.21
N VAL A 83 6.15 8.51 -11.29
CA VAL A 83 6.33 9.97 -11.31
C VAL A 83 5.40 10.65 -10.30
N GLY A 84 4.14 10.25 -10.27
CA GLY A 84 3.18 10.71 -9.27
C GLY A 84 3.52 10.23 -7.85
N ILE A 85 3.95 8.99 -7.71
CA ILE A 85 4.43 8.41 -6.43
C ILE A 85 5.58 9.24 -5.86
N LYS A 86 6.59 9.59 -6.68
CA LYS A 86 7.69 10.45 -6.24
C LYS A 86 7.17 11.76 -5.67
N LYS A 87 6.30 12.44 -6.40
CA LYS A 87 5.73 13.73 -6.01
C LYS A 87 4.98 13.65 -4.67
N ILE A 88 4.11 12.64 -4.50
CA ILE A 88 3.33 12.49 -3.26
C ILE A 88 4.19 12.03 -2.09
N ALA A 89 5.20 11.19 -2.33
CA ALA A 89 6.13 10.74 -1.31
C ALA A 89 6.99 11.90 -0.78
N ASP A 90 7.51 12.76 -1.66
CA ASP A 90 8.25 13.96 -1.25
C ASP A 90 7.38 14.89 -0.39
N LYS A 91 6.14 15.11 -0.81
CA LYS A 91 5.17 15.91 -0.04
C LYS A 91 4.87 15.28 1.33
N ALA A 92 4.72 13.97 1.38
CA ALA A 92 4.49 13.24 2.62
C ALA A 92 5.67 13.38 3.60
N VAL A 93 6.90 13.20 3.11
CA VAL A 93 8.11 13.41 3.91
C VAL A 93 8.16 14.83 4.49
N GLN A 94 7.88 15.86 3.67
CA GLN A 94 7.83 17.25 4.12
C GLN A 94 6.76 17.48 5.20
N LYS A 95 5.68 16.71 5.18
CA LYS A 95 4.59 16.77 6.19
C LYS A 95 4.81 15.88 7.41
N GLY A 96 5.96 15.25 7.53
CA GLY A 96 6.34 14.43 8.67
C GLY A 96 5.83 12.98 8.61
N TYR A 97 5.44 12.50 7.43
CA TYR A 97 5.12 11.09 7.24
C TYR A 97 6.38 10.24 7.17
N ASN A 98 6.32 9.07 7.78
CA ASN A 98 7.26 7.99 7.51
C ASN A 98 6.79 7.26 6.25
N VAL A 99 7.58 7.28 5.20
CA VAL A 99 7.23 6.68 3.90
C VAL A 99 8.04 5.41 3.68
N TYR A 100 7.36 4.32 3.37
CA TYR A 100 7.97 3.02 3.05
C TYR A 100 7.41 2.48 1.75
N GLY A 101 8.29 1.92 0.92
CA GLY A 101 7.87 1.02 -0.14
C GLY A 101 7.60 -0.38 0.42
N VAL A 102 6.65 -1.09 -0.13
CA VAL A 102 6.34 -2.48 0.27
C VAL A 102 6.16 -3.33 -0.96
N SER A 103 6.91 -4.43 -1.08
CA SER A 103 6.89 -5.29 -2.26
C SER A 103 7.27 -6.73 -1.91
N ALA A 104 6.85 -7.66 -2.78
CA ALA A 104 7.31 -9.05 -2.79
C ALA A 104 8.33 -9.31 -3.91
N SER A 105 8.68 -8.29 -4.71
CA SER A 105 9.58 -8.41 -5.85
C SER A 105 11.04 -8.53 -5.43
N PHE A 106 11.89 -8.96 -6.34
CA PHE A 106 13.33 -9.07 -6.11
C PHE A 106 13.96 -7.69 -5.86
N GLU A 107 14.95 -7.66 -4.99
CA GLU A 107 15.65 -6.45 -4.59
C GLU A 107 16.24 -5.68 -5.77
N ASP A 108 16.83 -6.38 -6.74
CA ASP A 108 17.41 -5.76 -7.93
C ASP A 108 16.37 -4.94 -8.74
N ASP A 109 15.15 -5.48 -8.91
CA ASP A 109 14.08 -4.79 -9.61
C ASP A 109 13.61 -3.54 -8.84
N LEU A 110 13.57 -3.63 -7.51
CA LEU A 110 13.17 -2.52 -6.64
C LEU A 110 14.22 -1.41 -6.60
N ILE A 111 15.52 -1.77 -6.59
CA ILE A 111 16.63 -0.82 -6.68
C ILE A 111 16.57 -0.07 -8.00
N LEU A 112 16.27 -0.75 -9.11
CA LEU A 112 16.11 -0.11 -10.42
C LEU A 112 14.99 0.93 -10.40
N ILE A 113 13.82 0.57 -9.86
CA ILE A 113 12.68 1.50 -9.73
C ILE A 113 13.06 2.68 -8.83
N GLN A 114 13.66 2.41 -7.67
CA GLN A 114 14.05 3.44 -6.72
C GLN A 114 15.02 4.45 -7.36
N ASN A 115 16.03 3.97 -8.09
CA ASN A 115 17.02 4.81 -8.74
C ASN A 115 16.46 5.56 -9.96
N ASN A 116 15.65 4.89 -10.79
CA ASN A 116 15.09 5.50 -12.00
C ASN A 116 14.15 6.67 -11.69
N TYR A 117 13.44 6.60 -10.56
CA TYR A 117 12.47 7.64 -10.17
C TYR A 117 12.92 8.46 -8.96
N ASP A 118 14.13 8.25 -8.45
CA ASP A 118 14.68 8.96 -7.27
C ASP A 118 13.69 8.94 -6.09
N LEU A 119 13.19 7.76 -5.76
CA LEU A 119 12.18 7.60 -4.71
C LEU A 119 12.79 7.85 -3.32
N PRO A 120 12.15 8.65 -2.44
CA PRO A 120 12.68 9.05 -1.15
C PRO A 120 12.44 8.02 -0.04
N PHE A 121 12.28 6.75 -0.36
CA PHE A 121 11.99 5.68 0.58
C PHE A 121 12.64 4.36 0.17
N ASN A 122 12.84 3.49 1.14
CA ASN A 122 13.30 2.12 0.93
C ASN A 122 12.12 1.15 0.85
N PHE A 123 12.35 0.00 0.22
CA PHE A 123 11.36 -1.08 0.15
C PHE A 123 11.55 -2.07 1.30
N LEU A 124 10.44 -2.48 1.90
CA LEU A 124 10.30 -3.59 2.82
C LEU A 124 9.66 -4.77 2.10
N PHE A 125 9.99 -5.98 2.51
CA PHE A 125 9.36 -7.17 1.98
C PHE A 125 8.01 -7.43 2.66
N CYS A 126 7.02 -7.78 1.85
CA CYS A 126 5.75 -8.34 2.29
C CYS A 126 5.24 -9.29 1.21
N ASP A 127 4.59 -10.36 1.62
CA ASP A 127 4.06 -11.38 0.72
C ASP A 127 3.09 -10.79 -0.33
N GLU A 128 3.21 -11.25 -1.57
CA GLU A 128 2.40 -10.73 -2.70
C GLU A 128 0.89 -10.93 -2.48
N THR A 129 0.49 -12.07 -1.91
CA THR A 129 -0.91 -12.36 -1.62
C THR A 129 -1.47 -11.37 -0.60
N THR A 130 -0.72 -11.08 0.45
CA THR A 130 -1.06 -10.06 1.44
C THR A 130 -1.19 -8.68 0.80
N LEU A 131 -0.22 -8.27 -0.02
CA LEU A 131 -0.25 -6.98 -0.71
C LEU A 131 -1.45 -6.83 -1.64
N LYS A 132 -1.80 -7.86 -2.40
CA LYS A 132 -3.00 -7.88 -3.25
C LYS A 132 -4.31 -7.82 -2.46
N THR A 133 -4.30 -8.32 -1.23
CA THR A 133 -5.42 -8.19 -0.30
C THR A 133 -5.54 -6.76 0.24
N MET A 134 -4.41 -6.08 0.45
CA MET A 134 -4.38 -4.69 0.91
C MET A 134 -4.92 -3.73 -0.14
N ILE A 135 -4.46 -3.85 -1.39
CA ILE A 135 -4.82 -2.91 -2.46
C ILE A 135 -4.78 -3.58 -3.83
N ARG A 136 -5.67 -3.17 -4.72
CA ARG A 136 -5.74 -3.66 -6.11
C ARG A 136 -4.98 -2.77 -7.10
N ALA A 137 -4.12 -1.91 -6.63
CA ALA A 137 -3.33 -1.01 -7.46
C ALA A 137 -1.85 -1.40 -7.44
N ASN A 138 -1.17 -1.26 -8.55
CA ASN A 138 0.25 -1.58 -8.69
C ASN A 138 0.97 -0.55 -9.60
N PRO A 139 1.54 0.52 -9.05
CA PRO A 139 1.62 0.83 -7.63
C PRO A 139 0.32 1.39 -7.03
N GLY A 140 0.19 1.26 -5.71
CA GLY A 140 -0.87 1.88 -4.94
C GLY A 140 -0.32 2.61 -3.72
N VAL A 141 -1.13 3.45 -3.11
CA VAL A 141 -0.78 4.20 -1.90
C VAL A 141 -1.78 3.93 -0.80
N MET A 142 -1.28 3.70 0.40
CA MET A 142 -2.09 3.56 1.61
C MET A 142 -1.49 4.45 2.70
N THR A 143 -2.34 5.15 3.43
CA THR A 143 -1.92 5.90 4.62
C THR A 143 -2.46 5.25 5.88
N LEU A 144 -1.66 5.31 6.95
CA LEU A 144 -1.98 4.75 8.25
C LEU A 144 -1.79 5.79 9.35
N SER A 145 -2.60 5.70 10.39
CA SER A 145 -2.42 6.39 11.66
C SER A 145 -2.64 5.41 12.81
N LYS A 146 -1.60 5.12 13.57
CA LYS A 146 -1.63 4.12 14.67
C LYS A 146 -2.27 2.78 14.28
N GLY A 147 -1.93 2.31 13.08
CA GLY A 147 -2.45 1.07 12.53
C GLY A 147 -3.84 1.15 11.88
N THR A 148 -4.51 2.27 11.94
CA THR A 148 -5.78 2.49 11.24
C THR A 148 -5.53 2.97 9.82
N VAL A 149 -6.17 2.33 8.85
CA VAL A 149 -6.11 2.75 7.44
C VAL A 149 -6.91 4.04 7.28
N THR A 150 -6.22 5.13 6.94
CA THR A 150 -6.83 6.47 6.78
C THR A 150 -7.15 6.81 5.33
N GLY A 151 -6.49 6.14 4.37
CA GLY A 151 -6.75 6.33 2.96
C GLY A 151 -6.07 5.27 2.09
N LYS A 152 -6.63 5.08 0.90
CA LYS A 152 -6.11 4.17 -0.14
C LYS A 152 -6.35 4.77 -1.51
N TRP A 153 -5.33 4.75 -2.37
CA TRP A 153 -5.44 5.31 -3.72
C TRP A 153 -4.72 4.42 -4.74
N ASN A 154 -5.31 4.35 -5.93
CA ASN A 154 -4.63 3.88 -7.12
C ASN A 154 -3.57 4.93 -7.54
N TRP A 155 -2.49 4.52 -8.18
CA TRP A 155 -1.49 5.45 -8.74
C TRP A 155 -2.11 6.50 -9.67
N ASN A 156 -3.24 6.19 -10.27
CA ASN A 156 -3.98 7.08 -11.16
C ASN A 156 -4.79 8.16 -10.44
N ASP A 157 -5.03 7.98 -9.13
CA ASP A 157 -5.83 8.88 -8.30
C ASP A 157 -4.98 9.64 -7.26
N ILE A 158 -3.66 9.65 -7.43
CA ILE A 158 -2.71 10.25 -6.48
C ILE A 158 -2.96 11.74 -6.26
N ASP A 159 -3.43 12.45 -7.28
CA ASP A 159 -3.72 13.88 -7.18
C ASP A 159 -4.90 14.18 -6.22
N GLU A 160 -5.69 13.17 -5.86
CA GLU A 160 -6.77 13.27 -4.87
C GLU A 160 -6.26 13.17 -3.42
N ILE A 161 -4.99 12.79 -3.20
CA ILE A 161 -4.42 12.62 -1.87
C ILE A 161 -4.24 13.98 -1.20
N ASN A 162 -4.98 14.17 -0.11
CA ASN A 162 -4.85 15.33 0.75
C ASN A 162 -4.18 14.93 2.07
N LEU A 163 -2.91 15.31 2.22
CA LEU A 163 -2.08 15.02 3.39
C LEU A 163 -2.16 16.13 4.42
#